data_79e4985649433df987064b79efd25a01
#
_entry.id   79e4985649433df987064b79efd25a01
#
_cell.length_a   1.000
_cell.length_b   1.000
_cell.length_c   1.000
_cell.angle_alpha   90.00
_cell.angle_beta   90.00
_cell.angle_gamma   90.00
#
_symmetry.space_group_name_H-M   'P 1'
#
loop_
_entity.id
_entity.type
_entity.pdbx_description
1 polymer ?
#
loop_
_entity_poly.entity_id
_entity_poly.type
_entity_poly.pdbx_seq_one_letter_code
_entity_poly.pdbx_strand_id
1 'polypeptide(L)'
;MDNSKILIIIPTYNELENITLIIPEIKKSLPGAHVLVVDDSSPDGTSAAVKNMAAGGIDGLFVLDRAAKQGLGRAYITGFKWALERGYEYVFEMDADFSHNPEYLPKFIEAAEKADLVIGSRYINGVNIVNWPMSRLLLSYFGNMFARLVTGLRIADSTGGFKCFRRAVLETLDLNAIASSGYSFQIEVNFFAWKSGFKIKEIPIIFTDRQRGVSKMSTKIIKEAALLVWKLRVMSLFRRKRKKKCLNCD
;
A
#
# COMPACT_ATOMS: atom_id res chain seq x y z
N MET A 1 2.20 5.57 21.70
CA MET A 1 2.46 4.37 20.86
C MET A 1 3.95 4.28 20.62
N ASP A 2 4.53 3.09 20.65
CA ASP A 2 5.94 2.88 20.30
C ASP A 2 6.10 2.87 18.78
N ASN A 3 6.67 3.95 18.23
CA ASN A 3 6.83 4.08 16.77
C ASN A 3 7.84 3.09 16.18
N SER A 4 8.71 2.47 16.99
CA SER A 4 9.62 1.41 16.52
C SER A 4 8.88 0.13 16.07
N LYS A 5 7.60 0.01 16.40
CA LYS A 5 6.70 -1.05 15.93
C LYS A 5 5.99 -0.72 14.61
N ILE A 6 6.31 0.41 13.99
CA ILE A 6 5.74 0.87 12.72
C ILE A 6 6.78 0.68 11.62
N LEU A 7 6.37 0.03 10.53
CA LEU A 7 7.19 -0.13 9.33
C LEU A 7 6.53 0.52 8.13
N ILE A 8 7.27 1.36 7.41
CA ILE A 8 6.86 1.92 6.13
C ILE A 8 7.60 1.16 5.02
N ILE A 9 6.87 0.44 4.17
CA ILE A 9 7.41 -0.30 3.04
C ILE A 9 7.33 0.57 1.79
N ILE A 10 8.48 0.77 1.15
CA ILE A 10 8.62 1.56 -0.07
C ILE A 10 9.24 0.69 -1.17
N PRO A 11 8.43 0.19 -2.11
CA PRO A 11 8.95 -0.50 -3.29
C PRO A 11 9.65 0.47 -4.23
N THR A 12 10.82 0.09 -4.73
CA THR A 12 11.60 0.93 -5.65
C THR A 12 12.02 0.19 -6.92
N TYR A 13 12.05 0.93 -8.02
CA TYR A 13 12.72 0.58 -9.26
C TYR A 13 13.08 1.84 -10.04
N ASN A 14 14.35 2.26 -10.01
CA ASN A 14 14.86 3.51 -10.56
C ASN A 14 14.23 4.73 -9.87
N GLU A 15 14.39 4.82 -8.55
CA GLU A 15 13.81 5.88 -7.72
C GLU A 15 14.90 6.65 -6.93
N LEU A 16 16.17 6.65 -7.41
CA LEU A 16 17.30 7.23 -6.70
C LEU A 16 17.05 8.67 -6.24
N GLU A 17 16.53 9.50 -7.12
CA GLU A 17 16.28 10.92 -6.82
C GLU A 17 15.15 11.12 -5.80
N ASN A 18 14.11 10.27 -5.87
CA ASN A 18 12.96 10.37 -4.99
C ASN A 18 13.26 9.78 -3.60
N ILE A 19 13.90 8.60 -3.56
CA ILE A 19 14.09 7.86 -2.32
C ILE A 19 14.99 8.62 -1.32
N THR A 20 16.00 9.32 -1.82
CA THR A 20 16.92 10.10 -0.99
C THR A 20 16.26 11.31 -0.33
N LEU A 21 15.19 11.82 -0.93
CA LEU A 21 14.42 12.96 -0.42
C LEU A 21 13.26 12.52 0.49
N ILE A 22 12.55 11.43 0.13
CA ILE A 22 11.36 11.04 0.86
C ILE A 22 11.67 10.38 2.22
N ILE A 23 12.78 9.65 2.34
CA ILE A 23 13.18 9.01 3.61
C ILE A 23 13.33 10.04 4.74
N PRO A 24 14.06 11.16 4.58
CA PRO A 24 14.15 12.20 5.60
C PRO A 24 12.78 12.78 5.98
N GLU A 25 11.89 13.01 5.01
CA GLU A 25 10.55 13.54 5.27
C GLU A 25 9.66 12.54 6.05
N ILE A 26 9.79 11.25 5.76
CA ILE A 26 9.14 10.20 6.55
C ILE A 26 9.62 10.22 8.00
N LYS A 27 10.94 10.26 8.21
CA LYS A 27 11.54 10.29 9.55
C LYS A 27 11.16 11.55 10.34
N LYS A 28 11.00 12.67 9.66
CA LYS A 28 10.51 13.93 10.24
C LYS A 28 9.03 13.84 10.61
N SER A 29 8.20 13.27 9.75
CA SER A 29 6.74 13.18 9.95
C SER A 29 6.35 12.14 11.00
N LEU A 30 7.10 11.03 11.09
CA LEU A 30 6.85 9.97 12.06
C LEU A 30 8.17 9.50 12.69
N PRO A 31 8.74 10.28 13.63
CA PRO A 31 9.99 9.95 14.30
C PRO A 31 9.92 8.58 14.98
N GLY A 32 11.00 7.79 14.87
CA GLY A 32 11.09 6.44 15.43
C GLY A 32 10.46 5.34 14.58
N ALA A 33 9.65 5.66 13.55
CA ALA A 33 9.16 4.66 12.62
C ALA A 33 10.29 4.11 11.74
N HIS A 34 10.23 2.82 11.43
CA HIS A 34 11.18 2.15 10.56
C HIS A 34 10.76 2.24 9.10
N VAL A 35 11.72 2.22 8.20
CA VAL A 35 11.52 2.23 6.74
C VAL A 35 12.20 1.03 6.12
N LEU A 36 11.47 0.27 5.32
CA LEU A 36 12.00 -0.82 4.50
C LEU A 36 11.88 -0.44 3.03
N VAL A 37 12.99 -0.23 2.37
CA VAL A 37 13.05 -0.09 0.92
C VAL A 37 13.16 -1.49 0.32
N VAL A 38 12.21 -1.86 -0.55
CA VAL A 38 12.21 -3.12 -1.28
C VAL A 38 12.59 -2.83 -2.72
N ASP A 39 13.85 -3.05 -3.06
CA ASP A 39 14.42 -2.68 -4.34
C ASP A 39 14.42 -3.84 -5.35
N ASP A 40 13.87 -3.58 -6.53
CA ASP A 40 13.72 -4.53 -7.63
C ASP A 40 14.95 -4.53 -8.57
N SER A 41 16.18 -4.59 -8.02
CA SER A 41 17.44 -4.53 -8.76
C SER A 41 17.55 -3.25 -9.61
N SER A 42 17.39 -2.09 -8.99
CA SER A 42 17.50 -0.79 -9.65
C SER A 42 18.91 -0.56 -10.21
N PRO A 43 19.08 -0.35 -11.51
CA PRO A 43 20.40 -0.08 -12.12
C PRO A 43 20.91 1.34 -11.85
N ASP A 44 20.08 2.26 -11.37
CA ASP A 44 20.42 3.68 -11.12
C ASP A 44 21.16 3.93 -9.80
N GLY A 45 21.40 2.88 -9.00
CA GLY A 45 22.06 3.00 -7.70
C GLY A 45 21.11 3.27 -6.51
N THR A 46 19.79 3.18 -6.69
CA THR A 46 18.79 3.38 -5.63
C THR A 46 19.14 2.59 -4.35
N SER A 47 19.36 1.27 -4.47
CA SER A 47 19.69 0.41 -3.31
C SER A 47 20.98 0.84 -2.62
N ALA A 48 22.03 1.16 -3.39
CA ALA A 48 23.32 1.60 -2.83
C ALA A 48 23.17 2.92 -2.06
N ALA A 49 22.40 3.87 -2.57
CA ALA A 49 22.13 5.13 -1.90
C ALA A 49 21.43 4.91 -0.55
N VAL A 50 20.41 4.05 -0.49
CA VAL A 50 19.69 3.76 0.77
C VAL A 50 20.60 3.06 1.77
N LYS A 51 21.45 2.12 1.34
CA LYS A 51 22.45 1.48 2.19
C LYS A 51 23.44 2.49 2.79
N ASN A 52 23.89 3.45 1.97
CA ASN A 52 24.76 4.53 2.43
C ASN A 52 24.05 5.44 3.45
N MET A 53 22.77 5.75 3.24
CA MET A 53 21.98 6.54 4.19
C MET A 53 21.82 5.80 5.54
N ALA A 54 21.60 4.48 5.52
CA ALA A 54 21.52 3.66 6.72
C ALA A 54 22.87 3.62 7.46
N ALA A 55 23.98 3.42 6.73
CA ALA A 55 25.32 3.47 7.30
C ALA A 55 25.69 4.87 7.84
N GLY A 56 25.13 5.93 7.26
CA GLY A 56 25.28 7.33 7.70
C GLY A 56 24.49 7.67 8.97
N GLY A 57 23.83 6.71 9.62
CA GLY A 57 23.20 6.88 10.94
C GLY A 57 21.70 7.14 10.92
N ILE A 58 20.99 6.91 9.80
CA ILE A 58 19.53 6.90 9.80
C ILE A 58 19.03 5.61 10.47
N ASP A 59 18.65 5.70 11.73
CA ASP A 59 18.17 4.56 12.51
C ASP A 59 16.88 3.98 11.92
N GLY A 60 16.72 2.64 12.00
CA GLY A 60 15.54 1.93 11.51
C GLY A 60 15.33 2.04 10.00
N LEU A 61 16.38 2.23 9.21
CA LEU A 61 16.36 2.19 7.74
C LEU A 61 16.93 0.87 7.24
N PHE A 62 16.13 0.13 6.47
CA PHE A 62 16.49 -1.19 5.95
C PHE A 62 16.34 -1.25 4.43
N VAL A 63 17.13 -2.10 3.80
CA VAL A 63 17.05 -2.40 2.37
C VAL A 63 16.86 -3.90 2.18
N LEU A 64 15.96 -4.26 1.30
CA LEU A 64 15.77 -5.61 0.83
C LEU A 64 15.92 -5.63 -0.70
N ASP A 65 17.03 -6.14 -1.19
CA ASP A 65 17.25 -6.30 -2.63
C ASP A 65 16.54 -7.55 -3.14
N ARG A 66 15.77 -7.41 -4.21
CA ARG A 66 15.15 -8.52 -4.92
C ARG A 66 15.92 -8.81 -6.21
N ALA A 67 16.03 -10.08 -6.58
CA ALA A 67 16.85 -10.51 -7.71
C ALA A 67 16.37 -9.95 -9.07
N ALA A 68 15.09 -9.60 -9.21
CA ALA A 68 14.52 -9.07 -10.44
C ALA A 68 13.20 -8.34 -10.19
N LYS A 69 12.82 -7.48 -11.14
CA LYS A 69 11.52 -6.78 -11.15
C LYS A 69 10.37 -7.76 -11.40
N GLN A 70 9.55 -7.99 -10.38
CA GLN A 70 8.39 -8.88 -10.43
C GLN A 70 7.06 -8.15 -10.24
N GLY A 71 7.10 -6.82 -10.16
CA GLY A 71 5.92 -5.98 -9.99
C GLY A 71 5.62 -5.59 -8.55
N LEU A 72 4.85 -4.50 -8.42
CA LEU A 72 4.55 -3.80 -7.17
C LEU A 72 3.96 -4.72 -6.09
N GLY A 73 2.96 -5.53 -6.44
CA GLY A 73 2.31 -6.43 -5.48
C GLY A 73 3.27 -7.44 -4.87
N ARG A 74 4.20 -7.98 -5.67
CA ARG A 74 5.22 -8.92 -5.17
C ARG A 74 6.22 -8.22 -4.24
N ALA A 75 6.56 -6.96 -4.51
CA ALA A 75 7.42 -6.20 -3.61
C ALA A 75 6.75 -5.98 -2.25
N TYR A 76 5.47 -5.58 -2.22
CA TYR A 76 4.72 -5.44 -0.98
C TYR A 76 4.57 -6.77 -0.24
N ILE A 77 4.24 -7.87 -0.92
CA ILE A 77 4.15 -9.20 -0.28
C ILE A 77 5.48 -9.58 0.39
N THR A 78 6.60 -9.33 -0.28
CA THR A 78 7.93 -9.57 0.29
C THR A 78 8.16 -8.72 1.54
N GLY A 79 7.84 -7.44 1.48
CA GLY A 79 7.92 -6.52 2.62
C GLY A 79 6.98 -6.90 3.78
N PHE A 80 5.76 -7.36 3.49
CA PHE A 80 4.81 -7.84 4.51
C PHE A 80 5.34 -9.06 5.27
N LYS A 81 5.90 -10.04 4.55
CA LYS A 81 6.52 -11.21 5.19
C LYS A 81 7.69 -10.81 6.08
N TRP A 82 8.56 -9.93 5.58
CA TRP A 82 9.68 -9.37 6.34
C TRP A 82 9.21 -8.65 7.62
N ALA A 83 8.12 -7.88 7.52
CA ALA A 83 7.52 -7.18 8.65
C ALA A 83 6.94 -8.14 9.71
N LEU A 84 6.22 -9.18 9.25
CA LEU A 84 5.63 -10.19 10.14
C LEU A 84 6.69 -10.98 10.90
N GLU A 85 7.77 -11.38 10.25
CA GLU A 85 8.90 -12.08 10.87
C GLU A 85 9.58 -11.26 11.99
N ARG A 86 9.53 -9.93 11.89
CA ARG A 86 10.19 -9.00 12.84
C ARG A 86 9.25 -8.36 13.87
N GLY A 87 7.99 -8.77 13.88
CA GLY A 87 7.07 -8.36 14.94
C GLY A 87 6.52 -6.94 14.82
N TYR A 88 6.54 -6.33 13.64
CA TYR A 88 5.91 -5.01 13.44
C TYR A 88 4.40 -5.08 13.65
N GLU A 89 3.85 -4.06 14.33
CA GLU A 89 2.43 -3.99 14.67
C GLU A 89 1.62 -3.22 13.62
N TYR A 90 2.24 -2.23 13.01
CA TYR A 90 1.66 -1.40 11.94
C TYR A 90 2.58 -1.43 10.73
N VAL A 91 2.01 -1.72 9.57
CA VAL A 91 2.75 -1.82 8.32
C VAL A 91 2.10 -0.94 7.26
N PHE A 92 2.89 -0.03 6.70
CA PHE A 92 2.45 0.86 5.64
C PHE A 92 2.84 0.37 4.25
N GLU A 93 1.97 0.63 3.28
CA GLU A 93 2.29 0.74 1.86
C GLU A 93 2.46 2.22 1.53
N MET A 94 3.56 2.59 0.89
CA MET A 94 3.84 3.95 0.46
C MET A 94 4.72 3.97 -0.79
N ASP A 95 4.41 4.83 -1.77
CA ASP A 95 5.23 5.02 -2.96
C ASP A 95 6.35 6.04 -2.71
N ALA A 96 7.45 5.96 -3.48
CA ALA A 96 8.62 6.82 -3.32
C ALA A 96 8.47 8.23 -3.96
N ASP A 97 7.51 8.42 -4.86
CA ASP A 97 7.42 9.55 -5.80
C ASP A 97 6.69 10.79 -5.28
N PHE A 98 6.51 10.91 -3.96
CA PHE A 98 5.77 11.97 -3.28
C PHE A 98 4.28 12.08 -3.63
N SER A 99 3.73 11.16 -4.41
CA SER A 99 2.27 11.09 -4.58
C SER A 99 1.55 10.75 -3.28
N HIS A 100 2.25 10.09 -2.37
CA HIS A 100 1.87 9.83 -0.99
C HIS A 100 2.66 10.76 -0.04
N ASN A 101 2.05 11.88 0.36
CA ASN A 101 2.72 12.85 1.24
C ASN A 101 2.93 12.25 2.65
N PRO A 102 4.20 12.19 3.14
CA PRO A 102 4.53 11.70 4.48
C PRO A 102 3.79 12.39 5.63
N GLU A 103 3.37 13.65 5.48
CA GLU A 103 2.61 14.40 6.49
C GLU A 103 1.29 13.74 6.91
N TYR A 104 0.77 12.81 6.10
CA TYR A 104 -0.42 12.05 6.47
C TYR A 104 -0.12 10.87 7.42
N LEU A 105 1.14 10.41 7.57
CA LEU A 105 1.48 9.24 8.40
C LEU A 105 0.93 9.30 9.83
N PRO A 106 1.03 10.42 10.57
CA PRO A 106 0.43 10.51 11.92
C PRO A 106 -1.09 10.34 11.91
N LYS A 107 -1.79 10.86 10.89
CA LYS A 107 -3.25 10.72 10.74
C LYS A 107 -3.66 9.28 10.47
N PHE A 108 -2.84 8.53 9.73
CA PHE A 108 -3.06 7.09 9.54
C PHE A 108 -2.97 6.34 10.86
N ILE A 109 -1.96 6.64 11.70
CA ILE A 109 -1.78 6.00 13.00
C ILE A 109 -2.96 6.30 13.92
N GLU A 110 -3.38 7.57 14.03
CA GLU A 110 -4.58 7.96 14.79
C GLU A 110 -5.83 7.18 14.30
N ALA A 111 -6.01 7.08 12.98
CA ALA A 111 -7.14 6.34 12.42
C ALA A 111 -7.04 4.82 12.68
N ALA A 112 -5.82 4.27 12.72
CA ALA A 112 -5.54 2.87 13.00
C ALA A 112 -5.81 2.45 14.44
N GLU A 113 -5.94 3.39 15.37
CA GLU A 113 -6.41 3.08 16.73
C GLU A 113 -7.83 2.50 16.73
N LYS A 114 -8.66 2.90 15.76
CA LYS A 114 -10.08 2.55 15.65
C LYS A 114 -10.42 1.69 14.43
N ALA A 115 -9.41 1.30 13.63
CA ALA A 115 -9.58 0.50 12.42
C ALA A 115 -8.42 -0.51 12.27
N ASP A 116 -8.66 -1.59 11.55
CA ASP A 116 -7.66 -2.63 11.29
C ASP A 116 -6.86 -2.34 10.01
N LEU A 117 -7.48 -1.67 9.04
CA LEU A 117 -6.88 -1.19 7.80
C LEU A 117 -7.31 0.24 7.56
N VAL A 118 -6.35 1.14 7.36
CA VAL A 118 -6.60 2.54 6.99
C VAL A 118 -6.12 2.76 5.56
N ILE A 119 -6.94 3.43 4.75
CA ILE A 119 -6.66 3.74 3.35
C ILE A 119 -6.67 5.25 3.16
N GLY A 120 -5.62 5.81 2.58
CA GLY A 120 -5.59 7.18 2.08
C GLY A 120 -6.42 7.26 0.81
N SER A 121 -7.57 7.90 0.92
CA SER A 121 -8.58 7.95 -0.14
C SER A 121 -8.57 9.27 -0.88
N ARG A 122 -8.52 9.18 -2.20
CA ARG A 122 -8.63 10.32 -3.13
C ARG A 122 -10.08 10.76 -3.34
N TYR A 123 -11.06 9.96 -2.88
CA TYR A 123 -12.46 10.10 -3.28
C TYR A 123 -13.46 10.19 -2.13
N ILE A 124 -13.06 10.02 -0.85
CA ILE A 124 -14.02 9.94 0.26
C ILE A 124 -14.73 11.27 0.52
N ASN A 125 -14.09 12.41 0.34
CA ASN A 125 -14.65 13.76 0.54
C ASN A 125 -14.62 14.57 -0.76
N GLY A 126 -15.04 13.97 -1.87
CA GLY A 126 -14.90 14.54 -3.21
C GLY A 126 -13.65 14.04 -3.92
N VAL A 127 -13.22 14.76 -4.95
CA VAL A 127 -12.01 14.40 -5.73
C VAL A 127 -10.84 15.24 -5.25
N ASN A 128 -9.86 14.59 -4.63
CA ASN A 128 -8.66 15.23 -4.07
C ASN A 128 -7.42 14.81 -4.87
N ILE A 129 -7.40 15.13 -6.15
CA ILE A 129 -6.33 14.77 -7.09
C ILE A 129 -5.86 16.02 -7.81
N VAL A 130 -4.54 16.21 -7.84
CA VAL A 130 -3.88 17.35 -8.48
C VAL A 130 -3.08 16.86 -9.69
N ASN A 131 -3.15 17.59 -10.79
CA ASN A 131 -2.38 17.40 -12.03
C ASN A 131 -2.67 16.11 -12.82
N TRP A 132 -3.81 15.42 -12.62
CA TRP A 132 -4.17 14.32 -13.50
C TRP A 132 -4.90 14.80 -14.76
N PRO A 133 -4.61 14.18 -15.92
CA PRO A 133 -5.47 14.32 -17.11
C PRO A 133 -6.89 13.86 -16.79
N MET A 134 -7.89 14.56 -17.33
CA MET A 134 -9.32 14.26 -17.08
C MET A 134 -9.67 12.81 -17.44
N SER A 135 -9.11 12.27 -18.52
CA SER A 135 -9.32 10.87 -18.92
C SER A 135 -8.88 9.86 -17.88
N ARG A 136 -7.71 10.09 -17.24
CA ARG A 136 -7.20 9.25 -16.15
C ARG A 136 -8.06 9.36 -14.89
N LEU A 137 -8.50 10.58 -14.57
CA LEU A 137 -9.39 10.83 -13.43
C LEU A 137 -10.71 10.06 -13.60
N LEU A 138 -11.38 10.21 -14.75
CA LEU A 138 -12.64 9.54 -15.05
C LEU A 138 -12.48 8.02 -15.02
N LEU A 139 -11.43 7.50 -15.63
CA LEU A 139 -11.15 6.06 -15.61
C LEU A 139 -10.95 5.52 -14.20
N SER A 140 -10.19 6.23 -13.35
CA SER A 140 -9.99 5.84 -11.96
C SER A 140 -11.27 5.92 -11.15
N TYR A 141 -12.05 6.99 -11.30
CA TYR A 141 -13.31 7.18 -10.59
C TYR A 141 -14.34 6.10 -10.94
N PHE A 142 -14.59 5.88 -12.24
CA PHE A 142 -15.51 4.85 -12.69
C PHE A 142 -15.01 3.44 -12.41
N GLY A 143 -13.69 3.20 -12.46
CA GLY A 143 -13.08 1.95 -12.06
C GLY A 143 -13.33 1.60 -10.59
N ASN A 144 -13.21 2.57 -9.68
CA ASN A 144 -13.55 2.39 -8.28
C ASN A 144 -15.05 2.16 -8.06
N MET A 145 -15.90 2.90 -8.76
CA MET A 145 -17.36 2.71 -8.73
C MET A 145 -17.73 1.29 -9.20
N PHE A 146 -17.15 0.82 -10.30
CA PHE A 146 -17.36 -0.54 -10.82
C PHE A 146 -16.92 -1.60 -9.80
N ALA A 147 -15.72 -1.47 -9.22
CA ALA A 147 -15.23 -2.39 -8.20
C ALA A 147 -16.18 -2.48 -6.99
N ARG A 148 -16.68 -1.32 -6.51
CA ARG A 148 -17.68 -1.26 -5.42
C ARG A 148 -18.99 -1.97 -5.77
N LEU A 149 -19.55 -1.68 -6.93
CA LEU A 149 -20.85 -2.24 -7.36
C LEU A 149 -20.77 -3.76 -7.52
N VAL A 150 -19.73 -4.24 -8.18
CA VAL A 150 -19.60 -5.68 -8.47
C VAL A 150 -19.23 -6.47 -7.23
N THR A 151 -18.26 -6.02 -6.44
CA THR A 151 -17.78 -6.77 -5.25
C THR A 151 -18.63 -6.56 -4.00
N GLY A 152 -19.37 -5.44 -3.92
CA GLY A 152 -20.04 -4.97 -2.72
C GLY A 152 -19.09 -4.35 -1.68
N LEU A 153 -17.84 -4.10 -2.04
CA LEU A 153 -16.82 -3.50 -1.18
C LEU A 153 -17.18 -2.04 -0.86
N ARG A 154 -17.31 -1.71 0.43
CA ARG A 154 -17.72 -0.37 0.87
C ARG A 154 -16.52 0.56 1.08
N ILE A 155 -15.72 0.75 0.03
CA ILE A 155 -14.53 1.61 -0.01
C ILE A 155 -14.67 2.53 -1.21
N ALA A 156 -14.43 3.84 -1.04
CA ALA A 156 -14.49 4.82 -2.12
C ALA A 156 -13.27 4.71 -3.04
N ASP A 157 -12.10 4.44 -2.47
CA ASP A 157 -10.82 4.30 -3.19
C ASP A 157 -10.22 2.90 -3.01
N SER A 158 -10.70 1.94 -3.76
CA SER A 158 -10.21 0.55 -3.72
C SER A 158 -8.84 0.35 -4.38
N THR A 159 -8.38 1.34 -5.16
CA THR A 159 -7.10 1.31 -5.91
C THR A 159 -6.00 2.14 -5.27
N GLY A 160 -6.29 2.83 -4.17
CA GLY A 160 -5.31 3.61 -3.41
C GLY A 160 -4.18 2.73 -2.87
N GLY A 161 -2.93 3.17 -3.06
CA GLY A 161 -1.72 2.47 -2.62
C GLY A 161 -1.17 2.96 -1.28
N PHE A 162 -1.68 4.06 -0.73
CA PHE A 162 -1.26 4.56 0.58
C PHE A 162 -2.14 3.94 1.67
N LYS A 163 -1.58 3.02 2.44
CA LYS A 163 -2.33 2.24 3.42
C LYS A 163 -1.54 1.99 4.69
N CYS A 164 -2.26 1.76 5.78
CA CYS A 164 -1.72 1.27 7.04
C CYS A 164 -2.50 0.02 7.46
N PHE A 165 -1.80 -1.07 7.63
CA PHE A 165 -2.33 -2.35 8.11
C PHE A 165 -1.96 -2.58 9.56
N ARG A 166 -2.89 -3.01 10.39
CA ARG A 166 -2.54 -3.70 11.62
C ARG A 166 -1.99 -5.09 11.29
N ARG A 167 -1.03 -5.57 12.08
CA ARG A 167 -0.40 -6.89 11.96
C ARG A 167 -1.41 -8.00 11.74
N ALA A 168 -2.49 -8.05 12.52
CA ALA A 168 -3.54 -9.07 12.45
C ALA A 168 -4.19 -9.20 11.06
N VAL A 169 -4.26 -8.11 10.29
CA VAL A 169 -4.76 -8.15 8.90
C VAL A 169 -3.82 -8.96 8.05
N LEU A 170 -2.53 -8.66 8.08
CA LEU A 170 -1.50 -9.32 7.26
C LEU A 170 -1.33 -10.80 7.63
N GLU A 171 -1.44 -11.15 8.92
CA GLU A 171 -1.40 -12.54 9.39
C GLU A 171 -2.61 -13.38 8.91
N THR A 172 -3.76 -12.73 8.71
CA THR A 172 -4.98 -13.40 8.25
C THR A 172 -5.02 -13.59 6.73
N LEU A 173 -4.36 -12.72 5.99
CA LEU A 173 -4.29 -12.80 4.54
C LEU A 173 -3.37 -13.94 4.10
N ASP A 174 -3.83 -14.74 3.15
CA ASP A 174 -2.96 -15.70 2.46
C ASP A 174 -2.09 -14.97 1.44
N LEU A 175 -0.97 -14.40 1.94
CA LEU A 175 -0.04 -13.60 1.12
C LEU A 175 0.53 -14.37 -0.07
N ASN A 176 0.58 -15.71 0.00
CA ASN A 176 1.08 -16.55 -1.10
C ASN A 176 0.04 -16.70 -2.21
N ALA A 177 -1.25 -16.67 -1.87
CA ALA A 177 -2.34 -16.81 -2.83
C ALA A 177 -2.66 -15.50 -3.59
N ILE A 178 -2.17 -14.34 -3.11
CA ILE A 178 -2.31 -13.07 -3.80
C ILE A 178 -1.37 -13.08 -5.01
N ALA A 179 -1.94 -13.16 -6.21
CA ALA A 179 -1.18 -13.27 -7.46
C ALA A 179 -1.26 -12.00 -8.33
N SER A 180 -2.16 -11.08 -8.03
CA SER A 180 -2.36 -9.87 -8.81
C SER A 180 -1.23 -8.84 -8.60
N SER A 181 -1.10 -7.92 -9.54
CA SER A 181 -0.09 -6.85 -9.51
C SER A 181 -0.74 -5.47 -9.74
N GLY A 182 0.01 -4.40 -9.46
CA GLY A 182 -0.44 -3.03 -9.67
C GLY A 182 -1.77 -2.72 -8.97
N TYR A 183 -2.72 -2.09 -9.65
CA TYR A 183 -4.03 -1.71 -9.09
C TYR A 183 -4.88 -2.91 -8.68
N SER A 184 -4.76 -4.03 -9.40
CA SER A 184 -5.45 -5.28 -9.08
C SER A 184 -5.06 -5.81 -7.72
N PHE A 185 -3.78 -5.72 -7.35
CA PHE A 185 -3.27 -6.07 -6.03
C PHE A 185 -3.97 -5.28 -4.92
N GLN A 186 -4.13 -3.97 -5.11
CA GLN A 186 -4.77 -3.11 -4.13
C GLN A 186 -6.24 -3.50 -3.88
N ILE A 187 -6.98 -3.79 -4.96
CA ILE A 187 -8.38 -4.24 -4.86
C ILE A 187 -8.46 -5.60 -4.16
N GLU A 188 -7.59 -6.53 -4.52
CA GLU A 188 -7.58 -7.90 -3.97
C GLU A 188 -7.32 -7.91 -2.47
N VAL A 189 -6.31 -7.20 -2.00
CA VAL A 189 -5.96 -7.08 -0.57
C VAL A 189 -7.10 -6.45 0.22
N ASN A 190 -7.66 -5.32 -0.26
CA ASN A 190 -8.79 -4.65 0.39
C ASN A 190 -10.00 -5.58 0.49
N PHE A 191 -10.30 -6.32 -0.58
CA PHE A 191 -11.42 -7.24 -0.63
C PHE A 191 -11.27 -8.38 0.37
N PHE A 192 -10.10 -9.00 0.47
CA PHE A 192 -9.87 -10.08 1.43
C PHE A 192 -9.86 -9.58 2.87
N ALA A 193 -9.29 -8.42 3.16
CA ALA A 193 -9.37 -7.80 4.47
C ALA A 193 -10.83 -7.55 4.89
N TRP A 194 -11.64 -6.97 4.01
CA TRP A 194 -13.07 -6.74 4.25
C TRP A 194 -13.85 -8.04 4.45
N LYS A 195 -13.62 -9.07 3.60
CA LYS A 195 -14.28 -10.37 3.72
C LYS A 195 -13.90 -11.13 4.98
N SER A 196 -12.72 -10.91 5.49
CA SER A 196 -12.26 -11.47 6.78
C SER A 196 -12.87 -10.75 7.99
N GLY A 197 -13.68 -9.69 7.77
CA GLY A 197 -14.40 -8.97 8.82
C GLY A 197 -13.58 -7.88 9.49
N PHE A 198 -12.44 -7.48 8.92
CA PHE A 198 -11.66 -6.35 9.43
C PHE A 198 -12.36 -5.02 9.19
N LYS A 199 -12.17 -4.10 10.13
CA LYS A 199 -12.68 -2.74 10.06
C LYS A 199 -11.77 -1.90 9.18
N ILE A 200 -12.31 -1.45 8.04
CA ILE A 200 -11.59 -0.58 7.10
C ILE A 200 -12.07 0.86 7.29
N LYS A 201 -11.14 1.80 7.36
CA LYS A 201 -11.40 3.23 7.42
C LYS A 201 -10.67 3.94 6.29
N GLU A 202 -11.34 4.86 5.62
CA GLU A 202 -10.70 5.77 4.69
C GLU A 202 -10.45 7.13 5.36
N ILE A 203 -9.31 7.73 5.09
CA ILE A 203 -9.00 9.11 5.44
C ILE A 203 -8.74 9.91 4.15
N PRO A 204 -9.18 11.17 4.06
CA PRO A 204 -8.94 11.96 2.87
C PRO A 204 -7.46 12.32 2.76
N ILE A 205 -6.91 12.15 1.57
CA ILE A 205 -5.58 12.60 1.22
C ILE A 205 -5.63 13.41 -0.06
N ILE A 206 -4.75 14.39 -0.21
CA ILE A 206 -4.49 15.04 -1.49
C ILE A 206 -3.43 14.22 -2.21
N PHE A 207 -3.78 13.72 -3.39
CA PHE A 207 -2.87 12.97 -4.24
C PHE A 207 -2.36 13.88 -5.36
N THR A 208 -1.07 14.14 -5.36
CA THR A 208 -0.43 14.91 -6.43
C THR A 208 0.21 13.93 -7.41
N ASP A 209 0.00 14.14 -8.73
CA ASP A 209 0.69 13.28 -9.71
C ASP A 209 2.20 13.42 -9.54
N ARG A 210 2.88 12.32 -9.79
CA ARG A 210 4.35 12.27 -9.74
C ARG A 210 4.95 13.40 -10.58
N GLN A 211 5.94 14.07 -10.03
CA GLN A 211 6.65 15.13 -10.75
C GLN A 211 7.64 14.57 -11.79
N ARG A 212 8.03 13.30 -11.63
CA ARG A 212 9.02 12.59 -12.46
C ARG A 212 8.54 11.19 -12.79
N GLY A 213 8.83 10.73 -14.02
CA GLY A 213 8.45 9.40 -14.49
C GLY A 213 7.14 9.35 -15.29
N VAL A 214 6.92 8.26 -16.04
CA VAL A 214 5.76 8.07 -16.93
C VAL A 214 4.75 7.13 -16.29
N SER A 215 3.47 7.50 -16.31
CA SER A 215 2.36 6.64 -15.84
C SER A 215 2.23 5.40 -16.73
N LYS A 216 2.22 4.21 -16.10
CA LYS A 216 2.19 2.90 -16.79
C LYS A 216 0.77 2.33 -16.92
N MET A 217 -0.25 3.18 -17.10
CA MET A 217 -1.61 2.66 -17.36
C MET A 217 -1.72 2.15 -18.79
N SER A 218 -1.97 0.85 -18.95
CA SER A 218 -2.24 0.22 -20.23
C SER A 218 -3.64 -0.41 -20.23
N THR A 219 -4.21 -0.59 -21.44
CA THR A 219 -5.50 -1.28 -21.62
C THR A 219 -5.48 -2.72 -21.06
N LYS A 220 -4.32 -3.36 -21.05
CA LYS A 220 -4.11 -4.68 -20.45
C LYS A 220 -4.38 -4.66 -18.93
N ILE A 221 -3.85 -3.64 -18.22
CA ILE A 221 -4.05 -3.49 -16.76
C ILE A 221 -5.53 -3.27 -16.43
N ILE A 222 -6.24 -2.49 -17.25
CA ILE A 222 -7.68 -2.25 -17.06
C ILE A 222 -8.49 -3.53 -17.23
N LYS A 223 -8.22 -4.32 -18.27
CA LYS A 223 -8.90 -5.61 -18.51
C LYS A 223 -8.61 -6.61 -17.38
N GLU A 224 -7.36 -6.69 -16.93
CA GLU A 224 -6.95 -7.55 -15.80
C GLU A 224 -7.69 -7.17 -14.51
N ALA A 225 -7.78 -5.88 -14.18
CA ALA A 225 -8.52 -5.40 -13.03
C ALA A 225 -10.02 -5.72 -13.12
N ALA A 226 -10.64 -5.54 -14.27
CA ALA A 226 -12.05 -5.86 -14.50
C ALA A 226 -12.33 -7.36 -14.32
N LEU A 227 -11.49 -8.22 -14.89
CA LEU A 227 -11.60 -9.69 -14.72
C LEU A 227 -11.40 -10.11 -13.26
N LEU A 228 -10.43 -9.51 -12.56
CA LEU A 228 -10.22 -9.77 -11.14
C LEU A 228 -11.46 -9.41 -10.32
N VAL A 229 -12.07 -8.26 -10.55
CA VAL A 229 -13.27 -7.81 -9.83
C VAL A 229 -14.41 -8.84 -9.95
N TRP A 230 -14.66 -9.38 -11.14
CA TRP A 230 -15.62 -10.46 -11.34
C TRP A 230 -15.21 -11.76 -10.64
N LYS A 231 -13.93 -12.15 -10.75
CA LYS A 231 -13.40 -13.33 -10.04
C LYS A 231 -13.60 -13.21 -8.53
N LEU A 232 -13.31 -12.06 -7.94
CA LEU A 232 -13.53 -11.80 -6.51
C LEU A 232 -15.02 -11.92 -6.13
N ARG A 233 -15.93 -11.41 -6.97
CA ARG A 233 -17.37 -11.55 -6.78
C ARG A 233 -17.78 -13.02 -6.71
N VAL A 234 -17.40 -13.80 -7.71
CA VAL A 234 -17.70 -15.24 -7.78
C VAL A 234 -17.11 -15.97 -6.57
N MET A 235 -15.84 -15.75 -6.25
CA MET A 235 -15.22 -16.36 -5.07
C MET A 235 -15.94 -16.00 -3.78
N SER A 236 -16.52 -14.82 -3.68
CA SER A 236 -17.25 -14.38 -2.49
C SER A 236 -18.54 -15.16 -2.24
N LEU A 237 -19.13 -15.75 -3.28
CA LEU A 237 -20.35 -16.57 -3.16
C LEU A 237 -20.04 -17.95 -2.58
N PHE A 238 -18.83 -18.47 -2.82
CA PHE A 238 -18.43 -19.82 -2.41
C PHE A 238 -17.59 -19.85 -1.12
N ARG A 239 -16.93 -18.74 -0.73
CA ARG A 239 -16.16 -18.66 0.51
C ARG A 239 -17.06 -18.25 1.68
N ARG A 240 -17.33 -19.17 2.62
CA ARG A 240 -17.84 -18.87 3.96
C ARG A 240 -16.88 -17.87 4.64
N LYS A 241 -17.43 -16.87 5.37
CA LYS A 241 -16.66 -15.93 6.18
C LYS A 241 -15.66 -16.69 7.05
N ARG A 242 -14.35 -16.56 6.82
CA ARG A 242 -13.35 -16.95 7.81
C ARG A 242 -13.53 -15.99 9.00
N LYS A 243 -13.82 -16.56 10.18
CA LYS A 243 -13.89 -15.75 11.43
C LYS A 243 -12.50 -15.18 11.73
N LYS A 244 -12.45 -13.91 12.20
CA LYS A 244 -11.26 -13.33 12.83
C LYS A 244 -10.68 -14.37 13.79
N LYS A 245 -9.37 -14.64 13.73
CA LYS A 245 -8.66 -15.22 14.86
C LYS A 245 -8.63 -14.12 15.93
N CYS A 246 -9.45 -14.25 16.98
CA CYS A 246 -9.31 -13.42 18.17
C CYS A 246 -7.95 -13.73 18.78
N LEU A 247 -7.01 -12.80 18.71
CA LEU A 247 -5.70 -12.89 19.40
C LEU A 247 -5.78 -12.45 20.87
N ASN A 248 -6.95 -12.05 21.37
CA ASN A 248 -7.15 -11.67 22.77
C ASN A 248 -8.45 -12.32 23.29
N CYS A 249 -8.37 -13.59 23.61
CA CYS A 249 -9.27 -14.30 24.53
C CYS A 249 -8.39 -15.24 25.37
N ASP A 250 -7.65 -14.65 26.28
CA ASP A 250 -7.21 -15.22 27.55
C ASP A 250 -7.00 -14.08 28.54
#